data_ed7aa718e61970cc16058b6c83e3aecb
#
_entry.id   ed7aa718e61970cc16058b6c83e3aecb
#
_cell.length_a   1.000
_cell.length_b   1.000
_cell.length_c   1.000
_cell.angle_alpha   90.00
_cell.angle_beta   90.00
_cell.angle_gamma   90.00
#
_symmetry.space_group_name_H-M   'P 1'
#
loop_
_entity.id
_entity.type
_entity.pdbx_description
1 polymer ?
#
loop_
_entity_poly.entity_id
_entity_poly.type
_entity_poly.pdbx_seq_one_letter_code
_entity_poly.pdbx_strand_id
1 'polypeptide(L)'
;MQNPTMDPPGWQAARQNWQSVAKTVLGYAAVYFVADFSLNWFAFADAWTIIWPLNGVNVALLLMRPRSQWPWILLGIEIGTGFGELFDNNLPLMEIGQRVCSATEVILSASLLPRFVTLDRWLRTSRIFVRFFAALVVGPGISGVMAAVLFHYAKEQSFFLALNNWATADALGIAATMPLALSLQSPQMRALFQRHALPTTLLTLTFACTGAAVIFSVSNYSLVFLLFPLLLLVDSVLYFAGSAIAVVAVLFVSIYCTSKGLGPFGVWAADRSIPRDLAMQLFWGFQMIALFPASLMFMERRRMADELRSSNARLTLLASLDGLTGIANRRSFDERFAQEWSRAVRHRKPLALAMIDLDNFKQFNDLYGHLAGDRCLRAAAEALSGQVQRPEDLVARFGGEEFALLLPHTSAEGALNLVERIRTTILDLGIEHVGNSWNRVTVSIGYSAVIPSQSDGQSGLIQLADAALYEAKSRGRNRVETITSIEGLHHNIGSTTARNRLVRMLGRAEG
;
A
#
# COMPACT_ATOMS: atom_id res chain seq x y z
N MET A 1 15.79 63.82 22.99
CA MET A 1 14.65 62.88 22.79
C MET A 1 14.62 62.49 21.31
N GLN A 2 15.18 61.33 20.99
CA GLN A 2 15.20 60.83 19.62
C GLN A 2 13.94 59.99 19.42
N ASN A 3 13.17 60.38 18.42
CA ASN A 3 11.98 59.62 17.95
C ASN A 3 12.42 58.33 17.29
N PRO A 4 11.91 57.14 17.68
CA PRO A 4 12.13 55.95 16.89
C PRO A 4 11.24 56.02 15.63
N THR A 5 11.86 56.06 14.46
CA THR A 5 11.19 55.95 13.15
C THR A 5 10.52 54.59 13.09
N MET A 6 9.20 54.53 13.31
CA MET A 6 8.39 53.36 13.00
C MET A 6 8.37 53.18 11.46
N ASP A 7 8.99 52.15 10.97
CA ASP A 7 8.85 51.71 9.58
C ASP A 7 7.36 51.44 9.28
N PRO A 8 6.84 51.92 8.16
CA PRO A 8 5.44 51.67 7.79
C PRO A 8 5.16 50.17 7.67
N PRO A 9 3.96 49.70 8.05
CA PRO A 9 3.63 48.24 8.09
C PRO A 9 3.93 47.48 6.78
N GLY A 10 3.90 48.14 5.63
CA GLY A 10 4.24 47.56 4.32
C GLY A 10 5.71 47.21 4.15
N TRP A 11 6.63 47.89 4.81
CA TRP A 11 8.06 47.65 4.71
C TRP A 11 8.52 46.41 5.48
N GLN A 12 7.88 46.09 6.60
CA GLN A 12 8.18 44.86 7.36
C GLN A 12 7.72 43.61 6.58
N ALA A 13 6.57 43.65 5.96
CA ALA A 13 6.09 42.55 5.10
C ALA A 13 6.98 42.39 3.83
N ALA A 14 7.40 43.50 3.21
CA ALA A 14 8.31 43.46 2.08
C ALA A 14 9.69 42.92 2.49
N ARG A 15 10.25 43.36 3.64
CA ARG A 15 11.54 42.88 4.16
C ARG A 15 11.51 41.40 4.52
N GLN A 16 10.43 40.92 5.09
CA GLN A 16 10.22 39.49 5.40
C GLN A 16 10.12 38.64 4.13
N ASN A 17 9.51 39.17 3.06
CA ASN A 17 9.45 38.53 1.74
C ASN A 17 10.84 38.45 1.09
N TRP A 18 11.63 39.51 1.11
CA TRP A 18 13.01 39.53 0.57
C TRP A 18 13.97 38.61 1.34
N GLN A 19 13.84 38.48 2.64
CA GLN A 19 14.64 37.54 3.43
C GLN A 19 14.32 36.08 3.06
N SER A 20 13.05 35.78 2.81
CA SER A 20 12.64 34.44 2.33
C SER A 20 13.20 34.14 0.94
N VAL A 21 13.14 35.12 0.03
CA VAL A 21 13.71 35.00 -1.32
C VAL A 21 15.24 34.81 -1.24
N ALA A 22 15.94 35.63 -0.49
CA ALA A 22 17.40 35.54 -0.33
C ALA A 22 17.81 34.16 0.24
N LYS A 23 17.11 33.65 1.27
CA LYS A 23 17.34 32.30 1.79
C LYS A 23 17.15 31.22 0.73
N THR A 24 16.13 31.36 -0.10
CA THR A 24 15.86 30.41 -1.21
C THR A 24 17.00 30.44 -2.21
N VAL A 25 17.38 31.61 -2.70
CA VAL A 25 18.45 31.79 -3.69
C VAL A 25 19.79 31.26 -3.14
N LEU A 26 20.19 31.70 -1.95
CA LEU A 26 21.47 31.28 -1.36
C LEU A 26 21.50 29.78 -1.00
N GLY A 27 20.36 29.22 -0.55
CA GLY A 27 20.25 27.80 -0.26
C GLY A 27 20.44 26.94 -1.51
N TYR A 28 19.80 27.30 -2.63
CA TYR A 28 19.98 26.59 -3.89
C TYR A 28 21.37 26.82 -4.47
N ALA A 29 21.92 28.04 -4.39
CA ALA A 29 23.26 28.31 -4.84
C ALA A 29 24.31 27.45 -4.11
N ALA A 30 24.23 27.35 -2.80
CA ALA A 30 25.15 26.51 -2.02
C ALA A 30 25.04 25.03 -2.39
N VAL A 31 23.81 24.50 -2.51
CA VAL A 31 23.57 23.09 -2.88
C VAL A 31 24.11 22.81 -4.29
N TYR A 32 23.85 23.71 -5.25
CA TYR A 32 24.30 23.53 -6.62
C TYR A 32 25.79 23.71 -6.80
N PHE A 33 26.41 24.61 -6.08
CA PHE A 33 27.87 24.72 -6.04
C PHE A 33 28.52 23.40 -5.60
N VAL A 34 28.03 22.80 -4.51
CA VAL A 34 28.54 21.52 -4.02
C VAL A 34 28.26 20.39 -5.00
N ALA A 35 27.05 20.35 -5.59
CA ALA A 35 26.70 19.34 -6.58
C ALA A 35 27.54 19.42 -7.83
N ASP A 36 27.69 20.62 -8.41
CA ASP A 36 28.46 20.84 -9.61
C ASP A 36 29.95 20.57 -9.37
N PHE A 37 30.51 21.09 -8.28
CA PHE A 37 31.88 20.81 -7.87
C PHE A 37 32.14 19.32 -7.67
N SER A 38 31.23 18.60 -7.00
CA SER A 38 31.34 17.16 -6.78
C SER A 38 31.27 16.40 -8.11
N LEU A 39 30.33 16.76 -8.97
CA LEU A 39 30.19 16.13 -10.27
C LEU A 39 31.44 16.34 -11.12
N ASN A 40 31.99 17.56 -11.18
CA ASN A 40 33.22 17.87 -11.91
C ASN A 40 34.44 17.15 -11.30
N TRP A 41 34.51 17.00 -9.97
CA TRP A 41 35.60 16.29 -9.30
C TRP A 41 35.58 14.77 -9.57
N PHE A 42 34.36 14.16 -9.58
CA PHE A 42 34.17 12.72 -9.83
C PHE A 42 34.00 12.40 -11.32
N ALA A 43 33.92 13.41 -12.19
CA ALA A 43 33.67 13.18 -13.60
C ALA A 43 34.87 12.51 -14.27
N PHE A 44 34.62 11.37 -14.83
CA PHE A 44 35.46 10.80 -15.87
C PHE A 44 35.31 11.70 -17.11
N ALA A 45 36.41 12.13 -17.72
CA ALA A 45 36.47 13.17 -18.75
C ALA A 45 35.40 13.07 -19.88
N ASP A 46 34.86 11.86 -20.12
CA ASP A 46 33.90 11.61 -21.19
C ASP A 46 32.44 11.38 -20.66
N ALA A 47 32.18 11.44 -19.34
CA ALA A 47 30.88 11.09 -18.79
C ALA A 47 29.77 12.12 -19.14
N TRP A 48 30.14 13.37 -19.24
CA TRP A 48 29.22 14.48 -19.47
C TRP A 48 28.68 14.57 -20.91
N THR A 49 29.37 13.94 -21.87
CA THR A 49 28.82 13.80 -23.23
C THR A 49 27.67 12.80 -23.31
N ILE A 50 27.56 11.90 -22.33
CA ILE A 50 26.56 10.85 -22.32
C ILE A 50 25.28 11.28 -21.58
N ILE A 51 25.42 11.96 -20.44
CA ILE A 51 24.30 12.37 -19.60
C ILE A 51 24.58 13.66 -18.83
N TRP A 52 23.57 14.54 -18.72
CA TRP A 52 23.60 15.68 -17.81
C TRP A 52 22.55 15.54 -16.70
N PRO A 53 22.93 15.02 -15.53
CA PRO A 53 21.94 14.60 -14.51
C PRO A 53 21.24 15.76 -13.80
N LEU A 54 21.83 16.96 -13.74
CA LEU A 54 21.30 18.09 -12.97
C LEU A 54 20.00 18.63 -13.55
N ASN A 55 19.79 18.61 -14.88
CA ASN A 55 18.55 19.12 -15.47
C ASN A 55 17.30 18.35 -15.00
N GLY A 56 17.39 17.04 -14.81
CA GLY A 56 16.28 16.27 -14.26
C GLY A 56 15.97 16.61 -12.79
N VAL A 57 16.99 16.86 -11.99
CA VAL A 57 16.83 17.35 -10.61
C VAL A 57 16.18 18.74 -10.62
N ASN A 58 16.61 19.64 -11.51
CA ASN A 58 16.05 20.99 -11.67
C ASN A 58 14.58 20.96 -12.03
N VAL A 59 14.20 20.15 -13.01
CA VAL A 59 12.79 19.95 -13.41
C VAL A 59 11.97 19.46 -12.21
N ALA A 60 12.46 18.46 -11.46
CA ALA A 60 11.79 17.96 -10.26
C ALA A 60 11.62 19.05 -9.19
N LEU A 61 12.62 19.86 -8.94
CA LEU A 61 12.56 20.98 -7.98
C LEU A 61 11.49 21.99 -8.37
N LEU A 62 11.41 22.37 -9.65
CA LEU A 62 10.37 23.28 -10.14
C LEU A 62 8.97 22.67 -9.98
N LEU A 63 8.80 21.40 -10.28
CA LEU A 63 7.51 20.72 -10.11
C LEU A 63 7.02 20.66 -8.66
N MET A 64 7.95 20.57 -7.69
CA MET A 64 7.65 20.52 -6.26
C MET A 64 7.31 21.90 -5.67
N ARG A 65 7.53 22.99 -6.39
CA ARG A 65 7.36 24.36 -5.89
C ARG A 65 6.33 25.15 -6.70
N PRO A 66 5.70 26.17 -6.11
CA PRO A 66 4.79 27.05 -6.84
C PRO A 66 5.56 27.84 -7.92
N ARG A 67 4.87 28.12 -9.05
CA ARG A 67 5.49 28.83 -10.20
C ARG A 67 6.06 30.20 -9.82
N SER A 68 5.51 30.87 -8.81
CA SER A 68 6.04 32.13 -8.30
C SER A 68 7.45 32.06 -7.71
N GLN A 69 7.89 30.85 -7.31
CA GLN A 69 9.23 30.62 -6.79
C GLN A 69 10.23 30.19 -7.86
N TRP A 70 9.80 29.82 -9.06
CA TRP A 70 10.66 29.33 -10.12
C TRP A 70 11.81 30.30 -10.47
N PRO A 71 11.55 31.60 -10.67
CA PRO A 71 12.66 32.54 -11.00
C PRO A 71 13.75 32.57 -9.92
N TRP A 72 13.37 32.49 -8.66
CA TRP A 72 14.31 32.53 -7.54
C TRP A 72 15.10 31.23 -7.38
N ILE A 73 14.47 30.10 -7.67
CA ILE A 73 15.14 28.79 -7.69
C ILE A 73 16.17 28.75 -8.82
N LEU A 74 15.77 29.13 -10.04
CA LEU A 74 16.65 29.19 -11.19
C LEU A 74 17.80 30.14 -10.95
N LEU A 75 17.55 31.35 -10.43
CA LEU A 75 18.61 32.29 -10.08
C LEU A 75 19.61 31.67 -9.08
N GLY A 76 19.15 30.95 -8.09
CA GLY A 76 20.04 30.27 -7.14
C GLY A 76 20.86 29.16 -7.81
N ILE A 77 20.26 28.38 -8.69
CA ILE A 77 20.95 27.35 -9.48
C ILE A 77 22.06 28.00 -10.33
N GLU A 78 21.73 29.04 -11.10
CA GLU A 78 22.67 29.73 -11.99
C GLU A 78 23.83 30.40 -11.23
N ILE A 79 23.57 30.94 -10.05
CA ILE A 79 24.64 31.48 -9.18
C ILE A 79 25.53 30.34 -8.68
N GLY A 80 24.96 29.22 -8.27
CA GLY A 80 25.70 28.07 -7.72
C GLY A 80 26.64 27.44 -8.77
N THR A 81 26.11 27.14 -9.95
CA THR A 81 26.91 26.61 -11.09
C THR A 81 27.94 27.60 -11.56
N GLY A 82 27.61 28.90 -11.58
CA GLY A 82 28.51 29.95 -11.98
C GLY A 82 29.76 30.10 -11.13
N PHE A 83 29.68 29.83 -9.84
CA PHE A 83 30.84 29.79 -8.97
C PHE A 83 31.78 28.60 -9.28
N GLY A 84 31.23 27.44 -9.69
CA GLY A 84 32.03 26.29 -10.11
C GLY A 84 32.88 26.55 -11.34
N GLU A 85 32.31 27.27 -12.31
CA GLU A 85 32.96 27.56 -13.63
C GLU A 85 33.94 28.74 -13.59
N LEU A 86 34.00 29.54 -12.51
CA LEU A 86 35.00 30.61 -12.37
C LEU A 86 36.46 30.10 -12.44
N PHE A 87 36.64 28.79 -12.31
CA PHE A 87 37.93 28.12 -12.40
C PHE A 87 38.21 27.50 -13.78
N ASP A 88 37.26 27.58 -14.71
CA ASP A 88 37.38 27.07 -16.07
C ASP A 88 37.87 28.19 -17.02
N ASN A 89 38.76 27.84 -17.95
CA ASN A 89 39.34 28.79 -18.95
C ASN A 89 38.42 28.99 -20.17
N ASN A 90 37.11 28.88 -20.03
CA ASN A 90 36.18 29.08 -21.14
C ASN A 90 35.85 30.57 -21.40
N LEU A 91 35.34 30.87 -22.60
CA LEU A 91 34.85 32.20 -22.93
C LEU A 91 33.59 32.53 -22.13
N PRO A 92 33.51 33.61 -21.35
CA PRO A 92 32.34 33.93 -20.51
C PRO A 92 31.00 33.97 -21.26
N LEU A 93 31.03 34.44 -22.53
CA LEU A 93 29.84 34.49 -23.39
C LEU A 93 29.28 33.07 -23.70
N MET A 94 30.19 32.11 -23.87
CA MET A 94 29.82 30.72 -24.14
C MET A 94 29.12 30.10 -22.94
N GLU A 95 29.64 30.30 -21.76
CA GLU A 95 29.06 29.79 -20.51
C GLU A 95 27.68 30.39 -20.22
N ILE A 96 27.52 31.71 -20.37
CA ILE A 96 26.21 32.37 -20.25
C ILE A 96 25.22 31.77 -21.26
N GLY A 97 25.67 31.55 -22.51
CA GLY A 97 24.82 30.93 -23.53
C GLY A 97 24.34 29.54 -23.17
N GLN A 98 25.24 28.68 -22.67
CA GLN A 98 24.90 27.33 -22.23
C GLN A 98 23.89 27.34 -21.06
N ARG A 99 24.07 28.23 -20.09
CA ARG A 99 23.12 28.37 -18.96
C ARG A 99 21.73 28.81 -19.41
N VAL A 100 21.65 29.75 -20.36
CA VAL A 100 20.37 30.15 -20.96
C VAL A 100 19.70 28.98 -21.66
N CYS A 101 20.48 28.14 -22.37
CA CYS A 101 19.95 26.91 -22.97
C CYS A 101 19.38 25.95 -21.89
N SER A 102 20.15 25.64 -20.84
CA SER A 102 19.74 24.76 -19.75
C SER A 102 18.52 25.30 -18.98
N ALA A 103 18.51 26.61 -18.65
CA ALA A 103 17.36 27.23 -17.97
C ALA A 103 16.09 27.15 -18.84
N THR A 104 16.23 27.41 -20.16
CA THR A 104 15.11 27.28 -21.11
C THR A 104 14.56 25.87 -21.15
N GLU A 105 15.42 24.88 -21.21
CA GLU A 105 15.04 23.47 -21.17
C GLU A 105 14.27 23.11 -19.93
N VAL A 106 14.81 23.43 -18.76
CA VAL A 106 14.20 23.12 -17.45
C VAL A 106 12.83 23.78 -17.32
N ILE A 107 12.68 25.04 -17.75
CA ILE A 107 11.39 25.75 -17.74
C ILE A 107 10.38 25.08 -18.68
N LEU A 108 10.78 24.78 -19.91
CA LEU A 108 9.89 24.15 -20.90
C LEU A 108 9.46 22.76 -20.45
N SER A 109 10.42 21.92 -20.04
CA SER A 109 10.13 20.57 -19.56
C SER A 109 9.21 20.58 -18.33
N ALA A 110 9.47 21.45 -17.34
CA ALA A 110 8.61 21.59 -16.16
C ALA A 110 7.22 22.13 -16.49
N SER A 111 7.10 23.01 -17.51
CA SER A 111 5.83 23.64 -17.91
C SER A 111 4.86 22.66 -18.58
N LEU A 112 5.38 21.64 -19.25
CA LEU A 112 4.60 20.56 -19.88
C LEU A 112 4.02 19.56 -18.88
N LEU A 113 4.61 19.48 -17.70
CA LEU A 113 4.25 18.54 -16.66
C LEU A 113 3.27 19.15 -15.63
N PRO A 114 2.34 18.35 -15.07
CA PRO A 114 1.52 18.83 -13.97
C PRO A 114 2.39 18.99 -12.72
N ARG A 115 1.98 19.94 -11.87
CA ARG A 115 2.65 20.16 -10.60
C ARG A 115 2.66 18.87 -9.77
N PHE A 116 3.81 18.54 -9.20
CA PHE A 116 3.96 17.39 -8.33
C PHE A 116 3.29 17.64 -6.97
N VAL A 117 2.38 16.76 -6.59
CA VAL A 117 1.70 16.80 -5.28
C VAL A 117 2.15 15.62 -4.42
N THR A 118 2.01 14.41 -4.96
CA THR A 118 2.50 13.15 -4.37
C THR A 118 2.80 12.18 -5.49
N LEU A 119 3.77 11.29 -5.29
CA LEU A 119 4.16 10.30 -6.28
C LEU A 119 2.96 9.44 -6.72
N ASP A 120 2.18 8.93 -5.78
CA ASP A 120 1.01 8.09 -6.07
C ASP A 120 -0.04 8.81 -6.92
N ARG A 121 -0.27 10.09 -6.63
CA ARG A 121 -1.23 10.89 -7.39
C ARG A 121 -0.68 11.26 -8.77
N TRP A 122 0.61 11.53 -8.85
CA TRP A 122 1.28 11.90 -10.09
C TRP A 122 1.31 10.73 -11.07
N LEU A 123 1.56 9.49 -10.60
CA LEU A 123 1.63 8.28 -11.42
C LEU A 123 0.25 7.68 -11.79
N ARG A 124 -0.86 8.18 -11.25
CA ARG A 124 -2.21 7.63 -11.51
C ARG A 124 -2.78 7.89 -12.90
N THR A 125 -2.19 8.79 -13.67
CA THR A 125 -2.81 9.25 -14.92
C THR A 125 -1.92 8.93 -16.10
N SER A 126 -2.38 8.08 -17.02
CA SER A 126 -1.69 7.77 -18.27
C SER A 126 -1.30 9.02 -19.09
N ARG A 127 -2.07 10.11 -18.96
CA ARG A 127 -1.76 11.41 -19.58
C ARG A 127 -0.46 12.03 -19.07
N ILE A 128 -0.05 11.73 -17.84
CA ILE A 128 1.23 12.22 -17.30
C ILE A 128 2.39 11.56 -18.04
N PHE A 129 2.25 10.30 -18.37
CA PHE A 129 3.25 9.57 -19.14
C PHE A 129 3.49 10.21 -20.52
N VAL A 130 2.42 10.52 -21.27
CA VAL A 130 2.51 11.21 -22.56
C VAL A 130 3.16 12.60 -22.39
N ARG A 131 2.78 13.35 -21.37
CA ARG A 131 3.39 14.65 -21.06
C ARG A 131 4.86 14.54 -20.66
N PHE A 132 5.22 13.47 -19.95
CA PHE A 132 6.62 13.21 -19.58
C PHE A 132 7.47 12.99 -20.83
N PHE A 133 7.02 12.15 -21.76
CA PHE A 133 7.74 11.98 -23.03
C PHE A 133 7.75 13.25 -23.87
N ALA A 134 6.68 14.01 -23.89
CA ALA A 134 6.67 15.32 -24.56
C ALA A 134 7.70 16.28 -23.92
N ALA A 135 7.84 16.27 -22.60
CA ALA A 135 8.83 17.08 -21.89
C ALA A 135 10.27 16.66 -22.22
N LEU A 136 10.53 15.34 -22.38
CA LEU A 136 11.85 14.82 -22.79
C LEU A 136 12.23 15.19 -24.23
N VAL A 137 11.26 15.47 -25.10
CA VAL A 137 11.50 15.82 -26.50
C VAL A 137 11.54 17.34 -26.70
N VAL A 138 10.55 18.05 -26.16
CA VAL A 138 10.35 19.48 -26.44
C VAL A 138 11.39 20.35 -25.71
N GLY A 139 11.61 20.13 -24.42
CA GLY A 139 12.59 20.91 -23.66
C GLY A 139 13.99 20.74 -24.20
N PRO A 140 14.56 19.51 -24.18
CA PRO A 140 15.90 19.23 -24.72
C PRO A 140 16.04 19.53 -26.23
N GLY A 141 14.98 19.33 -27.02
CA GLY A 141 14.99 19.63 -28.44
C GLY A 141 15.16 21.12 -28.74
N ILE A 142 14.40 21.98 -28.04
CA ILE A 142 14.51 23.46 -28.22
C ILE A 142 15.80 23.94 -27.66
N SER A 143 16.25 23.56 -26.46
CA SER A 143 17.53 23.95 -25.90
C SER A 143 18.68 23.44 -26.73
N GLY A 144 18.57 22.23 -27.28
CA GLY A 144 19.56 21.63 -28.18
C GLY A 144 19.74 22.41 -29.48
N VAL A 145 18.66 22.94 -30.09
CA VAL A 145 18.76 23.84 -31.22
C VAL A 145 19.50 25.13 -30.83
N MET A 146 19.17 25.73 -29.69
CA MET A 146 19.86 26.94 -29.20
C MET A 146 21.35 26.67 -28.94
N ALA A 147 21.67 25.55 -28.28
CA ALA A 147 23.05 25.13 -28.03
C ALA A 147 23.80 24.83 -29.33
N ALA A 148 23.15 24.17 -30.31
CA ALA A 148 23.76 23.87 -31.59
C ALA A 148 24.13 25.14 -32.36
N VAL A 149 23.29 26.19 -32.35
CA VAL A 149 23.59 27.50 -32.90
C VAL A 149 24.81 28.12 -32.17
N LEU A 150 24.80 28.11 -30.84
CA LEU A 150 25.87 28.65 -30.02
C LEU A 150 27.23 27.97 -30.32
N PHE A 151 27.26 26.63 -30.32
CA PHE A 151 28.49 25.85 -30.56
C PHE A 151 28.97 25.97 -32.00
N HIS A 152 28.04 26.06 -32.97
CA HIS A 152 28.41 26.25 -34.36
C HIS A 152 29.17 27.56 -34.60
N TYR A 153 28.65 28.68 -34.05
CA TYR A 153 29.28 29.98 -34.24
C TYR A 153 30.49 30.24 -33.32
N ALA A 154 30.50 29.67 -32.11
CA ALA A 154 31.57 29.94 -31.14
C ALA A 154 32.75 28.96 -31.23
N LYS A 155 32.51 27.68 -31.64
CA LYS A 155 33.53 26.62 -31.67
C LYS A 155 33.65 25.93 -33.05
N GLU A 156 32.99 26.46 -34.09
CA GLU A 156 32.97 25.86 -35.44
C GLU A 156 32.51 24.37 -35.46
N GLN A 157 31.77 23.97 -34.45
CA GLN A 157 31.28 22.60 -34.32
C GLN A 157 30.14 22.34 -35.31
N SER A 158 30.03 21.09 -35.83
CA SER A 158 28.89 20.70 -36.64
C SER A 158 27.58 20.90 -35.88
N PHE A 159 26.64 21.66 -36.50
CA PHE A 159 25.32 21.94 -35.93
C PHE A 159 24.57 20.65 -35.50
N PHE A 160 24.52 19.65 -36.38
CA PHE A 160 23.81 18.42 -36.11
C PHE A 160 24.48 17.59 -34.99
N LEU A 161 25.81 17.63 -34.90
CA LEU A 161 26.52 16.93 -33.84
C LEU A 161 26.24 17.59 -32.48
N ALA A 162 26.31 18.93 -32.42
CA ALA A 162 26.02 19.69 -31.21
C ALA A 162 24.56 19.53 -30.76
N LEU A 163 23.60 19.62 -31.69
CA LEU A 163 22.19 19.39 -31.44
C LEU A 163 21.95 17.99 -30.83
N ASN A 164 22.50 16.97 -31.48
CA ASN A 164 22.30 15.60 -31.05
C ASN A 164 22.91 15.37 -29.65
N ASN A 165 24.15 15.76 -29.43
CA ASN A 165 24.82 15.54 -28.15
C ASN A 165 24.11 16.26 -27.02
N TRP A 166 23.70 17.54 -27.22
CA TRP A 166 22.96 18.29 -26.19
C TRP A 166 21.60 17.68 -25.90
N ALA A 167 20.75 17.54 -26.91
CA ALA A 167 19.38 17.13 -26.75
C ALA A 167 19.25 15.68 -26.15
N THR A 168 20.12 14.76 -26.59
CA THR A 168 20.05 13.38 -26.10
C THR A 168 20.63 13.22 -24.69
N ALA A 169 21.73 13.91 -24.34
CA ALA A 169 22.33 13.88 -23.02
C ALA A 169 21.37 14.45 -21.95
N ASP A 170 20.74 15.57 -22.26
CA ASP A 170 19.81 16.25 -21.37
C ASP A 170 18.49 15.49 -21.22
N ALA A 171 17.92 14.97 -22.34
CA ALA A 171 16.73 14.12 -22.28
C ALA A 171 16.96 12.89 -21.42
N LEU A 172 18.11 12.22 -21.56
CA LEU A 172 18.49 11.08 -20.74
C LEU A 172 18.68 11.48 -19.26
N GLY A 173 19.30 12.64 -19.02
CA GLY A 173 19.46 13.21 -17.67
C GLY A 173 18.13 13.42 -16.99
N ILE A 174 17.17 14.09 -17.66
CA ILE A 174 15.82 14.29 -17.13
C ILE A 174 15.12 12.94 -16.90
N ALA A 175 15.20 12.03 -17.88
CA ALA A 175 14.55 10.72 -17.77
C ALA A 175 15.06 9.91 -16.57
N ALA A 176 16.37 9.92 -16.31
CA ALA A 176 16.97 9.13 -15.23
C ALA A 176 16.78 9.76 -13.84
N THR A 177 17.03 11.08 -13.71
CA THR A 177 17.17 11.71 -12.39
C THR A 177 15.89 12.38 -11.87
N MET A 178 15.00 12.87 -12.76
CA MET A 178 13.76 13.48 -12.32
C MET A 178 12.86 12.51 -11.55
N PRO A 179 12.61 11.24 -11.98
CA PRO A 179 11.82 10.27 -11.22
C PRO A 179 12.43 9.97 -9.85
N LEU A 180 13.77 9.88 -9.76
CA LEU A 180 14.47 9.69 -8.50
C LEU A 180 14.23 10.88 -7.57
N ALA A 181 14.45 12.10 -8.04
CA ALA A 181 14.29 13.33 -7.26
C ALA A 181 12.83 13.50 -6.75
N LEU A 182 11.82 13.21 -7.58
CA LEU A 182 10.42 13.22 -7.19
C LEU A 182 10.11 12.14 -6.14
N SER A 183 10.75 10.98 -6.23
CA SER A 183 10.50 9.86 -5.30
C SER A 183 11.09 10.07 -3.92
N LEU A 184 12.11 10.94 -3.74
CA LEU A 184 12.77 11.18 -2.44
C LEU A 184 11.81 11.59 -1.32
N GLN A 185 10.72 12.29 -1.63
CA GLN A 185 9.71 12.70 -0.66
C GLN A 185 8.61 11.66 -0.44
N SER A 186 8.62 10.56 -1.18
CA SER A 186 7.57 9.55 -1.14
C SER A 186 7.65 8.67 0.12
N PRO A 187 6.50 8.19 0.63
CA PRO A 187 6.49 7.16 1.67
C PRO A 187 7.21 5.87 1.23
N GLN A 188 7.18 5.53 -0.05
CA GLN A 188 7.86 4.38 -0.62
C GLN A 188 9.37 4.49 -0.43
N MET A 189 9.97 5.65 -0.71
CA MET A 189 11.41 5.91 -0.50
C MET A 189 11.78 5.72 0.98
N ARG A 190 11.00 6.27 1.91
CA ARG A 190 11.25 6.10 3.35
C ARG A 190 11.16 4.65 3.78
N ALA A 191 10.21 3.89 3.22
CA ALA A 191 10.04 2.47 3.53
C ALA A 191 11.26 1.63 3.15
N LEU A 192 11.98 1.94 2.07
CA LEU A 192 13.20 1.24 1.65
C LEU A 192 14.32 1.29 2.70
N PHE A 193 14.38 2.38 3.49
CA PHE A 193 15.41 2.60 4.49
C PHE A 193 14.97 2.23 5.91
N GLN A 194 13.77 1.64 6.09
CA GLN A 194 13.36 1.09 7.38
C GLN A 194 14.19 -0.15 7.74
N ARG A 195 14.45 -0.34 9.03
CA ARG A 195 15.36 -1.38 9.55
C ARG A 195 15.08 -2.78 9.00
N HIS A 196 13.83 -3.14 8.81
CA HIS A 196 13.42 -4.45 8.29
C HIS A 196 13.54 -4.57 6.76
N ALA A 197 13.44 -3.47 6.00
CA ALA A 197 13.52 -3.45 4.54
C ALA A 197 14.94 -3.17 4.02
N LEU A 198 15.77 -2.49 4.81
CA LEU A 198 17.11 -2.06 4.42
C LEU A 198 18.02 -3.20 3.91
N PRO A 199 18.08 -4.40 4.54
CA PRO A 199 18.91 -5.49 4.02
C PRO A 199 18.48 -5.94 2.62
N THR A 200 17.18 -6.08 2.39
CA THR A 200 16.63 -6.44 1.07
C THR A 200 16.92 -5.36 0.03
N THR A 201 16.77 -4.09 0.41
CA THR A 201 17.08 -2.95 -0.46
C THR A 201 18.55 -2.95 -0.87
N LEU A 202 19.47 -3.05 0.09
CA LEU A 202 20.90 -3.08 -0.19
C LEU A 202 21.31 -4.30 -1.03
N LEU A 203 20.80 -5.48 -0.70
CA LEU A 203 21.08 -6.70 -1.46
C LEU A 203 20.62 -6.58 -2.91
N THR A 204 19.40 -6.07 -3.14
CA THR A 204 18.84 -5.90 -4.48
C THR A 204 19.62 -4.86 -5.30
N LEU A 205 19.98 -3.73 -4.70
CA LEU A 205 20.78 -2.70 -5.37
C LEU A 205 22.19 -3.19 -5.67
N THR A 206 22.83 -3.90 -4.72
CA THR A 206 24.14 -4.52 -4.95
C THR A 206 24.09 -5.54 -6.08
N PHE A 207 23.06 -6.37 -6.10
CA PHE A 207 22.83 -7.34 -7.17
C PHE A 207 22.67 -6.64 -8.53
N ALA A 208 21.90 -5.56 -8.60
CA ALA A 208 21.71 -4.78 -9.83
C ALA A 208 23.02 -4.15 -10.32
N CYS A 209 23.78 -3.51 -9.43
CA CYS A 209 25.07 -2.88 -9.78
C CYS A 209 26.11 -3.93 -10.19
N THR A 210 26.20 -5.04 -9.48
CA THR A 210 27.11 -6.14 -9.83
C THR A 210 26.74 -6.78 -11.16
N GLY A 211 25.43 -7.05 -11.37
CA GLY A 211 24.93 -7.56 -12.65
C GLY A 211 25.25 -6.62 -13.81
N ALA A 212 25.03 -5.31 -13.63
CA ALA A 212 25.40 -4.30 -14.62
C ALA A 212 26.93 -4.26 -14.86
N ALA A 213 27.76 -4.30 -13.81
CA ALA A 213 29.20 -4.34 -13.93
C ALA A 213 29.66 -5.56 -14.72
N VAL A 214 29.09 -6.72 -14.51
CA VAL A 214 29.37 -7.94 -15.30
C VAL A 214 28.95 -7.74 -16.76
N ILE A 215 27.74 -7.26 -17.02
CA ILE A 215 27.22 -7.01 -18.36
C ILE A 215 28.14 -6.04 -19.12
N PHE A 216 28.55 -4.96 -18.49
CA PHE A 216 29.39 -3.92 -19.10
C PHE A 216 30.89 -4.18 -19.00
N SER A 217 31.36 -5.27 -18.34
CA SER A 217 32.75 -5.69 -18.37
C SER A 217 33.06 -6.64 -19.53
N VAL A 218 32.04 -7.29 -20.07
CA VAL A 218 32.19 -8.26 -21.16
C VAL A 218 31.90 -7.59 -22.51
N SER A 219 32.79 -7.76 -23.49
CA SER A 219 32.68 -7.16 -24.82
C SER A 219 31.58 -7.80 -25.72
N ASN A 220 30.68 -8.58 -25.14
CA ASN A 220 29.58 -9.23 -25.86
C ASN A 220 28.32 -8.37 -25.87
N TYR A 221 27.98 -7.85 -27.04
CA TYR A 221 26.75 -7.02 -27.23
C TYR A 221 25.45 -7.72 -26.82
N SER A 222 25.38 -9.03 -26.91
CA SER A 222 24.17 -9.79 -26.57
C SER A 222 23.79 -9.67 -25.08
N LEU A 223 24.77 -9.51 -24.20
CA LEU A 223 24.53 -9.43 -22.74
C LEU A 223 23.83 -8.13 -22.31
N VAL A 224 23.94 -7.03 -23.07
CA VAL A 224 23.25 -5.78 -22.73
C VAL A 224 21.73 -5.90 -22.69
N PHE A 225 21.15 -6.85 -23.44
CA PHE A 225 19.71 -7.11 -23.38
C PHE A 225 19.25 -7.67 -22.02
N LEU A 226 20.14 -8.25 -21.21
CA LEU A 226 19.84 -8.69 -19.85
C LEU A 226 19.62 -7.55 -18.88
N LEU A 227 20.00 -6.33 -19.22
CA LEU A 227 19.83 -5.16 -18.36
C LEU A 227 18.34 -4.87 -18.12
N PHE A 228 17.50 -5.00 -19.13
CA PHE A 228 16.06 -4.76 -18.99
C PHE A 228 15.39 -5.70 -18.00
N PRO A 229 15.49 -7.05 -18.14
CA PRO A 229 14.94 -7.95 -17.12
C PRO A 229 15.57 -7.79 -15.75
N LEU A 230 16.85 -7.41 -15.65
CA LEU A 230 17.49 -7.09 -14.39
C LEU A 230 16.82 -5.89 -13.69
N LEU A 231 16.58 -4.80 -14.40
CA LEU A 231 15.89 -3.63 -13.87
C LEU A 231 14.41 -3.91 -13.55
N LEU A 232 13.73 -4.75 -14.35
CA LEU A 232 12.37 -5.20 -14.03
C LEU A 232 12.31 -6.04 -12.76
N LEU A 233 13.32 -6.89 -12.53
CA LEU A 233 13.42 -7.66 -11.28
C LEU A 233 13.58 -6.71 -10.08
N VAL A 234 14.43 -5.70 -10.18
CA VAL A 234 14.57 -4.67 -9.15
C VAL A 234 13.24 -3.97 -8.88
N ASP A 235 12.51 -3.57 -9.93
CA ASP A 235 11.19 -2.93 -9.81
C ASP A 235 10.17 -3.84 -9.13
N SER A 236 10.23 -5.14 -9.41
CA SER A 236 9.36 -6.12 -8.77
C SER A 236 9.57 -6.22 -7.25
N VAL A 237 10.78 -5.94 -6.74
CA VAL A 237 11.15 -6.04 -5.33
C VAL A 237 11.08 -4.68 -4.62
N LEU A 238 11.70 -3.65 -5.21
CA LEU A 238 11.91 -2.35 -4.55
C LEU A 238 10.89 -1.27 -4.96
N TYR A 239 9.93 -1.60 -5.82
CA TYR A 239 8.94 -0.66 -6.34
C TYR A 239 9.57 0.49 -7.13
N PHE A 240 8.75 1.44 -7.56
CA PHE A 240 9.18 2.57 -8.38
C PHE A 240 10.32 3.39 -7.75
N ALA A 241 10.25 3.66 -6.44
CA ALA A 241 11.28 4.46 -5.75
C ALA A 241 12.64 3.76 -5.74
N GLY A 242 12.67 2.45 -5.52
CA GLY A 242 13.91 1.65 -5.56
C GLY A 242 14.42 1.45 -6.98
N SER A 243 13.52 1.28 -7.95
CA SER A 243 13.87 1.26 -9.38
C SER A 243 14.53 2.56 -9.82
N ALA A 244 14.03 3.72 -9.37
CA ALA A 244 14.62 5.00 -9.70
C ALA A 244 16.07 5.13 -9.16
N ILE A 245 16.34 4.61 -7.96
CA ILE A 245 17.72 4.53 -7.43
C ILE A 245 18.56 3.59 -8.29
N ALA A 246 18.05 2.40 -8.60
CA ALA A 246 18.78 1.38 -9.35
C ALA A 246 19.13 1.85 -10.76
N VAL A 247 18.19 2.50 -11.46
CA VAL A 247 18.41 3.07 -12.80
C VAL A 247 19.57 4.03 -12.79
N VAL A 248 19.61 4.99 -11.87
CA VAL A 248 20.70 5.96 -11.77
C VAL A 248 22.02 5.26 -11.40
N ALA A 249 22.01 4.36 -10.42
CA ALA A 249 23.21 3.63 -10.01
C ALA A 249 23.80 2.78 -11.14
N VAL A 250 22.94 2.01 -11.83
CA VAL A 250 23.35 1.15 -12.95
C VAL A 250 23.80 1.97 -14.17
N LEU A 251 23.18 3.12 -14.42
CA LEU A 251 23.61 4.06 -15.45
C LEU A 251 25.04 4.54 -15.18
N PHE A 252 25.34 4.96 -13.94
CA PHE A 252 26.70 5.36 -13.56
C PHE A 252 27.71 4.20 -13.69
N VAL A 253 27.35 2.99 -13.29
CA VAL A 253 28.21 1.81 -13.49
C VAL A 253 28.50 1.57 -14.96
N SER A 254 27.50 1.71 -15.84
CA SER A 254 27.67 1.51 -17.28
C SER A 254 28.57 2.58 -17.91
N ILE A 255 28.42 3.85 -17.51
CA ILE A 255 29.28 4.96 -17.94
C ILE A 255 30.72 4.71 -17.48
N TYR A 256 30.92 4.34 -16.22
CA TYR A 256 32.24 4.03 -15.68
C TYR A 256 32.96 2.91 -16.44
N CYS A 257 32.27 1.77 -16.66
CA CYS A 257 32.86 0.66 -17.42
C CYS A 257 33.21 1.09 -18.84
N THR A 258 32.32 1.85 -19.50
CA THR A 258 32.53 2.35 -20.86
C THR A 258 33.72 3.32 -20.94
N SER A 259 33.89 4.24 -19.97
CA SER A 259 35.02 5.18 -19.91
C SER A 259 36.36 4.47 -19.71
N LYS A 260 36.35 3.28 -19.10
CA LYS A 260 37.55 2.42 -18.97
C LYS A 260 37.81 1.53 -20.20
N GLY A 261 37.05 1.74 -21.28
CA GLY A 261 37.17 0.91 -22.49
C GLY A 261 36.60 -0.49 -22.32
N LEU A 262 35.82 -0.73 -21.28
CA LEU A 262 35.20 -2.03 -21.01
C LEU A 262 33.84 -2.16 -21.66
N GLY A 263 33.45 -3.40 -21.94
CA GLY A 263 32.14 -3.76 -22.42
C GLY A 263 31.84 -3.41 -23.87
N PRO A 264 30.60 -3.55 -24.29
CA PRO A 264 30.22 -3.42 -25.70
C PRO A 264 30.39 -1.98 -26.23
N PHE A 265 30.17 -0.97 -25.41
CA PHE A 265 30.36 0.43 -25.82
C PHE A 265 31.80 0.90 -25.60
N GLY A 266 32.59 0.28 -24.72
CA GLY A 266 34.00 0.55 -24.54
C GLY A 266 34.88 0.16 -25.73
N VAL A 267 34.52 -0.95 -26.41
CA VAL A 267 35.21 -1.44 -27.62
C VAL A 267 34.52 -0.96 -28.90
N TRP A 268 33.72 0.12 -28.85
CA TRP A 268 33.02 0.66 -30.02
C TRP A 268 34.01 1.23 -31.02
N ALA A 269 34.04 0.69 -32.21
CA ALA A 269 35.02 1.10 -33.23
C ALA A 269 34.74 2.52 -33.74
N ALA A 270 35.79 3.30 -33.93
CA ALA A 270 35.69 4.69 -34.38
C ALA A 270 35.19 4.84 -35.84
N ASP A 271 35.23 3.76 -36.61
CA ASP A 271 34.77 3.70 -38.01
C ASP A 271 33.27 3.44 -38.15
N ARG A 272 32.54 3.26 -37.04
CA ARG A 272 31.09 3.06 -37.08
C ARG A 272 30.36 4.37 -37.43
N SER A 273 29.28 4.24 -38.18
CA SER A 273 28.41 5.35 -38.59
C SER A 273 27.73 6.11 -37.43
N ILE A 274 27.60 5.45 -36.26
CA ILE A 274 26.99 6.02 -35.04
C ILE A 274 28.08 6.22 -34.00
N PRO A 275 28.28 7.46 -33.48
CA PRO A 275 29.19 7.71 -32.37
C PRO A 275 28.89 6.87 -31.14
N ARG A 276 29.92 6.48 -30.37
CA ARG A 276 29.82 5.67 -29.14
C ARG A 276 28.80 6.24 -28.15
N ASP A 277 28.90 7.53 -27.88
CA ASP A 277 28.08 8.21 -26.89
C ASP A 277 26.61 8.20 -27.30
N LEU A 278 26.33 8.48 -28.58
CA LEU A 278 24.98 8.38 -29.13
C LEU A 278 24.42 6.96 -29.04
N ALA A 279 25.23 5.94 -29.35
CA ALA A 279 24.77 4.54 -29.21
C ALA A 279 24.40 4.21 -27.79
N MET A 280 25.16 4.67 -26.80
CA MET A 280 24.87 4.49 -25.38
C MET A 280 23.64 5.28 -24.94
N GLN A 281 23.47 6.52 -25.41
CA GLN A 281 22.29 7.35 -25.12
C GLN A 281 21.01 6.71 -25.69
N LEU A 282 21.04 6.23 -26.93
CA LEU A 282 19.91 5.54 -27.55
C LEU A 282 19.58 4.25 -26.81
N PHE A 283 20.57 3.46 -26.41
CA PHE A 283 20.38 2.26 -25.64
C PHE A 283 19.65 2.58 -24.30
N TRP A 284 20.16 3.55 -23.53
CA TRP A 284 19.52 3.94 -22.27
C TRP A 284 18.15 4.59 -22.47
N GLY A 285 17.99 5.42 -23.51
CA GLY A 285 16.69 5.99 -23.88
C GLY A 285 15.65 4.90 -24.14
N PHE A 286 16.02 3.85 -24.89
CA PHE A 286 15.16 2.71 -25.12
C PHE A 286 14.82 1.95 -23.82
N GLN A 287 15.82 1.74 -22.94
CA GLN A 287 15.57 1.11 -21.63
C GLN A 287 14.56 1.91 -20.79
N MET A 288 14.67 3.25 -20.76
CA MET A 288 13.74 4.11 -20.03
C MET A 288 12.33 4.08 -20.62
N ILE A 289 12.20 4.13 -21.95
CA ILE A 289 10.93 4.04 -22.66
C ILE A 289 10.20 2.72 -22.35
N ALA A 290 10.95 1.62 -22.20
CA ALA A 290 10.38 0.33 -21.88
C ALA A 290 10.08 0.14 -20.36
N LEU A 291 11.01 0.60 -19.51
CA LEU A 291 10.94 0.37 -18.06
C LEU A 291 9.83 1.19 -17.39
N PHE A 292 9.66 2.48 -17.74
CA PHE A 292 8.67 3.31 -17.09
C PHE A 292 7.23 2.82 -17.24
N PRO A 293 6.72 2.43 -18.43
CA PRO A 293 5.39 1.85 -18.55
C PRO A 293 5.26 0.55 -17.76
N ALA A 294 6.30 -0.29 -17.77
CA ALA A 294 6.29 -1.55 -17.03
C ALA A 294 6.17 -1.30 -15.53
N SER A 295 6.96 -0.37 -14.97
CA SER A 295 6.88 0.02 -13.56
C SER A 295 5.49 0.54 -13.18
N LEU A 296 4.88 1.37 -14.04
CA LEU A 296 3.53 1.88 -13.82
C LEU A 296 2.48 0.75 -13.81
N MET A 297 2.59 -0.20 -14.75
CA MET A 297 1.70 -1.35 -14.81
C MET A 297 1.84 -2.24 -13.56
N PHE A 298 3.05 -2.45 -13.04
CA PHE A 298 3.26 -3.18 -11.79
C PHE A 298 2.64 -2.47 -10.60
N MET A 299 2.80 -1.15 -10.49
CA MET A 299 2.17 -0.35 -9.44
C MET A 299 0.64 -0.44 -9.49
N GLU A 300 0.05 -0.30 -10.67
CA GLU A 300 -1.40 -0.36 -10.87
C GLU A 300 -1.96 -1.75 -10.53
N ARG A 301 -1.31 -2.81 -11.01
CA ARG A 301 -1.70 -4.19 -10.67
C ARG A 301 -1.68 -4.47 -9.17
N ARG A 302 -0.63 -4.05 -8.47
CA ARG A 302 -0.53 -4.23 -7.01
C ARG A 302 -1.62 -3.49 -6.28
N ARG A 303 -1.87 -2.25 -6.67
CA ARG A 303 -2.94 -1.45 -6.09
C ARG A 303 -4.31 -2.10 -6.28
N MET A 304 -4.63 -2.57 -7.50
CA MET A 304 -5.88 -3.28 -7.77
C MET A 304 -6.00 -4.55 -6.92
N ALA A 305 -4.90 -5.29 -6.75
CA ALA A 305 -4.87 -6.47 -5.90
C ALA A 305 -5.15 -6.13 -4.42
N ASP A 306 -4.61 -5.04 -3.90
CA ASP A 306 -4.83 -4.61 -2.52
C ASP A 306 -6.25 -4.06 -2.31
N GLU A 307 -6.79 -3.30 -3.26
CA GLU A 307 -8.17 -2.83 -3.26
C GLU A 307 -9.15 -4.03 -3.31
N LEU A 308 -8.87 -5.03 -4.13
CA LEU A 308 -9.67 -6.26 -4.21
C LEU A 308 -9.63 -7.06 -2.91
N ARG A 309 -8.44 -7.22 -2.30
CA ARG A 309 -8.28 -7.90 -1.01
C ARG A 309 -9.07 -7.20 0.09
N SER A 310 -8.97 -5.88 0.17
CA SER A 310 -9.70 -5.09 1.17
C SER A 310 -11.22 -5.16 0.97
N SER A 311 -11.68 -5.10 -0.28
CA SER A 311 -13.09 -5.26 -0.64
C SER A 311 -13.61 -6.65 -0.29
N ASN A 312 -12.86 -7.71 -0.63
CA ASN A 312 -13.22 -9.09 -0.28
C ASN A 312 -13.27 -9.31 1.25
N ALA A 313 -12.29 -8.77 2.00
CA ALA A 313 -12.31 -8.84 3.46
C ALA A 313 -13.55 -8.14 4.04
N ARG A 314 -13.92 -6.98 3.50
CA ARG A 314 -15.13 -6.25 3.91
C ARG A 314 -16.41 -7.03 3.58
N LEU A 315 -16.49 -7.60 2.37
CA LEU A 315 -17.64 -8.43 1.96
C LEU A 315 -17.76 -9.68 2.84
N THR A 316 -16.64 -10.33 3.15
CA THR A 316 -16.61 -11.47 4.07
C THR A 316 -17.11 -11.08 5.46
N LEU A 317 -16.66 -9.94 5.99
CA LEU A 317 -17.13 -9.44 7.29
C LEU A 317 -18.63 -9.15 7.26
N LEU A 318 -19.15 -8.48 6.24
CA LEU A 318 -20.59 -8.21 6.10
C LEU A 318 -21.41 -9.48 5.94
N ALA A 319 -20.87 -10.49 5.23
CA ALA A 319 -21.52 -11.79 5.08
C ALA A 319 -21.45 -12.67 6.35
N SER A 320 -20.60 -12.31 7.33
CA SER A 320 -20.38 -13.09 8.55
C SER A 320 -21.21 -12.64 9.75
N LEU A 321 -21.78 -11.44 9.71
CA LEU A 321 -22.59 -10.91 10.81
C LEU A 321 -24.10 -10.99 10.53
N ASP A 322 -24.89 -11.07 11.59
CA ASP A 322 -26.34 -10.89 11.52
C ASP A 322 -26.69 -9.41 11.43
N GLY A 323 -27.46 -9.05 10.41
CA GLY A 323 -27.76 -7.64 10.09
C GLY A 323 -28.59 -6.90 11.15
N LEU A 324 -29.29 -7.62 12.05
CA LEU A 324 -30.07 -7.02 13.14
C LEU A 324 -29.25 -6.81 14.40
N THR A 325 -28.51 -7.84 14.79
CA THR A 325 -27.86 -7.94 16.11
C THR A 325 -26.38 -7.61 16.09
N GLY A 326 -25.74 -7.62 14.91
CA GLY A 326 -24.30 -7.33 14.76
C GLY A 326 -23.34 -8.41 15.27
N ILE A 327 -23.84 -9.50 15.85
CA ILE A 327 -23.05 -10.69 16.21
C ILE A 327 -22.89 -11.63 15.02
N ALA A 328 -22.12 -12.70 15.16
CA ALA A 328 -21.96 -13.68 14.09
C ALA A 328 -23.32 -14.25 13.65
N ASN A 329 -23.50 -14.50 12.36
CA ASN A 329 -24.66 -15.18 11.83
C ASN A 329 -24.47 -16.71 11.84
N ARG A 330 -25.51 -17.46 11.50
CA ARG A 330 -25.49 -18.92 11.43
C ARG A 330 -24.37 -19.47 10.57
N ARG A 331 -24.13 -18.86 9.40
CA ARG A 331 -23.05 -19.31 8.49
C ARG A 331 -21.69 -19.22 9.15
N SER A 332 -21.40 -18.11 9.82
CA SER A 332 -20.15 -17.93 10.57
C SER A 332 -20.02 -18.91 11.73
N PHE A 333 -21.14 -19.21 12.39
CA PHE A 333 -21.18 -20.25 13.41
C PHE A 333 -20.80 -21.61 12.81
N ASP A 334 -21.44 -22.03 11.71
CA ASP A 334 -21.20 -23.32 11.08
C ASP A 334 -19.73 -23.48 10.64
N GLU A 335 -19.16 -22.43 10.00
CA GLU A 335 -17.75 -22.40 9.58
C GLU A 335 -16.78 -22.49 10.77
N ARG A 336 -17.05 -21.74 11.85
CA ARG A 336 -16.21 -21.72 13.04
C ARG A 336 -16.33 -23.02 13.85
N PHE A 337 -17.53 -23.56 13.96
CA PHE A 337 -17.78 -24.83 14.63
C PHE A 337 -17.02 -25.97 13.97
N ALA A 338 -17.03 -26.07 12.64
CA ALA A 338 -16.27 -27.08 11.92
C ALA A 338 -14.75 -26.98 12.17
N GLN A 339 -14.22 -25.75 12.25
CA GLN A 339 -12.81 -25.52 12.56
C GLN A 339 -12.47 -25.93 13.99
N GLU A 340 -13.26 -25.50 14.97
CA GLU A 340 -13.00 -25.80 16.38
C GLU A 340 -13.22 -27.28 16.71
N TRP A 341 -14.19 -27.93 16.07
CA TRP A 341 -14.36 -29.38 16.14
C TRP A 341 -13.08 -30.13 15.71
N SER A 342 -12.57 -29.79 14.52
CA SER A 342 -11.34 -30.40 13.99
C SER A 342 -10.13 -30.15 14.90
N ARG A 343 -10.05 -28.98 15.53
CA ARG A 343 -9.01 -28.65 16.52
C ARG A 343 -9.18 -29.46 17.80
N ALA A 344 -10.40 -29.56 18.32
CA ALA A 344 -10.70 -30.28 19.53
C ALA A 344 -10.41 -31.78 19.40
N VAL A 345 -10.76 -32.41 18.26
CA VAL A 345 -10.37 -33.78 17.91
C VAL A 345 -8.86 -33.97 17.93
N ARG A 346 -8.13 -33.08 17.22
CA ARG A 346 -6.65 -33.17 17.10
C ARG A 346 -5.96 -33.03 18.43
N HIS A 347 -6.39 -32.11 19.27
CA HIS A 347 -5.74 -31.79 20.54
C HIS A 347 -6.34 -32.49 21.74
N ARG A 348 -7.42 -33.28 21.55
CA ARG A 348 -8.18 -33.96 22.61
C ARG A 348 -8.59 -32.99 23.71
N LYS A 349 -9.12 -31.83 23.30
CA LYS A 349 -9.59 -30.78 24.20
C LYS A 349 -11.14 -30.76 24.25
N PRO A 350 -11.71 -30.35 25.38
CA PRO A 350 -13.15 -30.22 25.46
C PRO A 350 -13.67 -29.11 24.56
N LEU A 351 -14.84 -29.33 23.98
CA LEU A 351 -15.61 -28.35 23.21
C LEU A 351 -17.01 -28.34 23.74
N ALA A 352 -17.47 -27.16 24.18
CA ALA A 352 -18.83 -26.97 24.65
C ALA A 352 -19.64 -26.14 23.65
N LEU A 353 -20.92 -26.43 23.56
CA LEU A 353 -21.92 -25.74 22.76
C LEU A 353 -23.16 -25.49 23.59
N ALA A 354 -23.70 -24.26 23.54
CA ALA A 354 -24.98 -23.93 24.10
C ALA A 354 -25.92 -23.37 23.03
N MET A 355 -27.15 -23.84 23.03
CA MET A 355 -28.28 -23.29 22.29
C MET A 355 -29.16 -22.50 23.25
N ILE A 356 -29.48 -21.27 22.87
CA ILE A 356 -30.17 -20.27 23.70
C ILE A 356 -31.38 -19.76 22.93
N ASP A 357 -32.54 -19.67 23.61
CA ASP A 357 -33.78 -19.21 22.99
C ASP A 357 -34.51 -18.25 23.92
N LEU A 358 -34.99 -17.13 23.37
CA LEU A 358 -35.80 -16.15 24.12
C LEU A 358 -37.17 -16.70 24.38
N ASP A 359 -37.52 -16.86 25.65
CA ASP A 359 -38.79 -17.47 26.07
C ASP A 359 -39.99 -16.64 25.63
N ASN A 360 -40.98 -17.32 24.99
CA ASN A 360 -42.24 -16.72 24.54
C ASN A 360 -42.06 -15.49 23.62
N PHE A 361 -41.00 -15.43 22.84
CA PHE A 361 -40.65 -14.26 22.00
C PHE A 361 -41.71 -13.95 20.95
N LYS A 362 -42.36 -14.96 20.40
CA LYS A 362 -43.52 -14.74 19.51
C LYS A 362 -44.62 -13.93 20.21
N GLN A 363 -44.99 -14.32 21.44
CA GLN A 363 -45.98 -13.60 22.23
C GLN A 363 -45.53 -12.17 22.59
N PHE A 364 -44.23 -11.99 22.82
CA PHE A 364 -43.62 -10.64 22.98
C PHE A 364 -43.88 -9.77 21.74
N ASN A 365 -43.60 -10.29 20.55
CA ASN A 365 -43.85 -9.59 19.31
C ASN A 365 -45.34 -9.28 19.09
N ASP A 366 -46.22 -10.23 19.42
CA ASP A 366 -47.66 -10.04 19.29
C ASP A 366 -48.19 -8.94 20.23
N LEU A 367 -47.59 -8.78 21.42
CA LEU A 367 -47.99 -7.77 22.43
C LEU A 367 -47.34 -6.39 22.18
N TYR A 368 -46.04 -6.32 21.82
CA TYR A 368 -45.27 -5.08 21.80
C TYR A 368 -44.87 -4.65 20.40
N GLY A 369 -45.17 -5.46 19.38
CA GLY A 369 -44.82 -5.20 17.97
C GLY A 369 -43.36 -5.59 17.62
N HIS A 370 -43.14 -5.83 16.33
CA HIS A 370 -41.86 -6.29 15.82
C HIS A 370 -40.68 -5.34 16.10
N LEU A 371 -40.91 -4.02 16.12
CA LEU A 371 -39.85 -3.04 16.44
C LEU A 371 -39.36 -3.17 17.89
N ALA A 372 -40.26 -3.56 18.83
CA ALA A 372 -39.87 -3.86 20.20
C ALA A 372 -39.09 -5.17 20.27
N GLY A 373 -39.52 -6.19 19.50
CA GLY A 373 -38.81 -7.46 19.36
C GLY A 373 -37.38 -7.27 18.81
N ASP A 374 -37.20 -6.44 17.80
CA ASP A 374 -35.90 -6.12 17.26
C ASP A 374 -34.96 -5.45 18.28
N ARG A 375 -35.51 -4.57 19.12
CA ARG A 375 -34.73 -3.97 20.25
C ARG A 375 -34.39 -5.01 21.29
N CYS A 376 -35.31 -5.90 21.62
CA CYS A 376 -35.09 -6.99 22.55
C CYS A 376 -34.00 -7.95 22.07
N LEU A 377 -34.01 -8.34 20.79
CA LEU A 377 -32.97 -9.17 20.18
C LEU A 377 -31.58 -8.49 20.19
N ARG A 378 -31.49 -7.16 19.94
CA ARG A 378 -30.23 -6.42 20.05
C ARG A 378 -29.72 -6.40 21.49
N ALA A 379 -30.59 -6.10 22.45
CA ALA A 379 -30.23 -6.08 23.87
C ALA A 379 -29.74 -7.46 24.35
N ALA A 380 -30.43 -8.53 23.94
CA ALA A 380 -30.02 -9.90 24.24
C ALA A 380 -28.66 -10.23 23.62
N ALA A 381 -28.44 -9.90 22.35
CA ALA A 381 -27.18 -10.13 21.68
C ALA A 381 -26.01 -9.36 22.34
N GLU A 382 -26.23 -8.12 22.74
CA GLU A 382 -25.26 -7.30 23.47
C GLU A 382 -24.93 -7.90 24.84
N ALA A 383 -25.96 -8.35 25.59
CA ALA A 383 -25.79 -9.01 26.89
C ALA A 383 -25.00 -10.32 26.75
N LEU A 384 -25.31 -11.14 25.73
CA LEU A 384 -24.60 -12.37 25.43
C LEU A 384 -23.10 -12.07 25.10
N SER A 385 -22.86 -11.15 24.22
CA SER A 385 -21.48 -10.77 23.80
C SER A 385 -20.68 -10.20 24.96
N GLY A 386 -21.28 -9.45 25.86
CA GLY A 386 -20.64 -8.89 27.04
C GLY A 386 -20.16 -9.94 28.05
N GLN A 387 -20.74 -11.16 28.04
CA GLN A 387 -20.34 -12.27 28.92
C GLN A 387 -19.19 -13.10 28.31
N VAL A 388 -18.94 -12.99 27.02
CA VAL A 388 -17.93 -13.77 26.28
C VAL A 388 -16.67 -12.94 26.18
N GLN A 389 -15.61 -13.33 26.91
CA GLN A 389 -14.37 -12.55 27.03
C GLN A 389 -13.18 -13.15 26.28
N ARG A 390 -13.26 -14.43 25.88
CA ARG A 390 -12.15 -15.08 25.19
C ARG A 390 -12.26 -14.90 23.68
N PRO A 391 -11.17 -14.63 22.98
CA PRO A 391 -11.18 -14.44 21.52
C PRO A 391 -11.63 -15.69 20.73
N GLU A 392 -11.45 -16.88 21.33
CA GLU A 392 -11.86 -18.15 20.74
C GLU A 392 -13.35 -18.46 20.90
N ASP A 393 -14.01 -17.88 21.89
CA ASP A 393 -15.44 -18.09 22.11
C ASP A 393 -16.27 -17.33 21.06
N LEU A 394 -17.41 -17.90 20.67
CA LEU A 394 -18.25 -17.30 19.64
C LEU A 394 -19.72 -17.26 20.09
N VAL A 395 -20.32 -16.08 19.99
CA VAL A 395 -21.77 -15.87 20.07
C VAL A 395 -22.30 -15.64 18.67
N ALA A 396 -23.33 -16.37 18.28
CA ALA A 396 -23.98 -16.23 16.99
C ALA A 396 -25.49 -16.19 17.11
N ARG A 397 -26.15 -15.47 16.22
CA ARG A 397 -27.59 -15.62 16.03
C ARG A 397 -27.85 -16.80 15.09
N PHE A 398 -28.50 -17.84 15.62
CA PHE A 398 -28.70 -19.08 14.88
C PHE A 398 -29.91 -19.00 13.96
N GLY A 399 -30.96 -18.26 14.38
CA GLY A 399 -32.16 -17.97 13.59
C GLY A 399 -33.29 -17.42 14.44
N GLY A 400 -34.08 -16.48 13.94
CA GLY A 400 -35.20 -15.91 14.67
C GLY A 400 -34.80 -15.33 16.03
N GLU A 401 -35.30 -15.99 17.10
CA GLU A 401 -34.98 -15.69 18.51
C GLU A 401 -33.92 -16.62 19.11
N GLU A 402 -33.27 -17.45 18.27
CA GLU A 402 -32.29 -18.45 18.72
C GLU A 402 -30.86 -17.93 18.58
N PHE A 403 -30.06 -18.18 19.62
CA PHE A 403 -28.62 -17.87 19.64
C PHE A 403 -27.83 -19.15 19.94
N ALA A 404 -26.60 -19.20 19.43
CA ALA A 404 -25.65 -20.27 19.69
C ALA A 404 -24.39 -19.71 20.33
N LEU A 405 -23.83 -20.43 21.29
CA LEU A 405 -22.60 -20.10 21.97
C LEU A 405 -21.62 -21.26 21.83
N LEU A 406 -20.51 -21.05 21.15
CA LEU A 406 -19.44 -22.02 20.96
C LEU A 406 -18.28 -21.68 21.89
N LEU A 407 -17.85 -22.65 22.69
CA LEU A 407 -16.85 -22.50 23.75
C LEU A 407 -15.72 -23.53 23.58
N PRO A 408 -14.69 -23.22 22.82
CA PRO A 408 -13.51 -24.07 22.69
C PRO A 408 -12.77 -24.20 24.03
N HIS A 409 -12.14 -25.36 24.25
CA HIS A 409 -11.34 -25.65 25.45
C HIS A 409 -12.10 -25.48 26.78
N THR A 410 -13.44 -25.66 26.77
CA THR A 410 -14.30 -25.41 27.92
C THR A 410 -14.99 -26.71 28.36
N SER A 411 -14.83 -27.07 29.63
CA SER A 411 -15.50 -28.23 30.25
C SER A 411 -16.98 -27.97 30.47
N ALA A 412 -17.75 -29.02 30.79
CA ALA A 412 -19.17 -28.88 31.11
C ALA A 412 -19.41 -27.94 32.31
N GLU A 413 -18.57 -27.98 33.33
CA GLU A 413 -18.65 -27.08 34.50
C GLU A 413 -18.35 -25.63 34.12
N GLY A 414 -17.29 -25.39 33.29
CA GLY A 414 -16.98 -24.07 32.79
C GLY A 414 -18.09 -23.48 31.92
N ALA A 415 -18.71 -24.31 31.08
CA ALA A 415 -19.85 -23.92 30.28
C ALA A 415 -21.08 -23.58 31.16
N LEU A 416 -21.40 -24.40 32.16
CA LEU A 416 -22.50 -24.15 33.10
C LEU A 416 -22.38 -22.79 33.77
N ASN A 417 -21.20 -22.47 34.30
CA ASN A 417 -20.94 -21.18 34.95
C ASN A 417 -21.19 -19.98 34.04
N LEU A 418 -20.81 -20.10 32.77
CA LEU A 418 -21.00 -19.03 31.78
C LEU A 418 -22.47 -18.91 31.38
N VAL A 419 -23.14 -20.02 31.04
CA VAL A 419 -24.52 -19.96 30.57
C VAL A 419 -25.51 -19.56 31.68
N GLU A 420 -25.24 -19.89 32.96
CA GLU A 420 -26.03 -19.37 34.09
C GLU A 420 -25.84 -17.86 34.29
N ARG A 421 -24.62 -17.34 34.14
CA ARG A 421 -24.39 -15.89 34.11
C ARG A 421 -25.16 -15.22 32.99
N ILE A 422 -25.14 -15.81 31.79
CA ILE A 422 -25.89 -15.31 30.63
C ILE A 422 -27.38 -15.26 30.95
N ARG A 423 -27.96 -16.36 31.50
CA ARG A 423 -29.38 -16.43 31.87
C ARG A 423 -29.76 -15.34 32.86
N THR A 424 -28.95 -15.14 33.90
CA THR A 424 -29.20 -14.10 34.91
C THR A 424 -29.03 -12.70 34.31
N THR A 425 -28.00 -12.46 33.47
CA THR A 425 -27.80 -11.18 32.81
C THR A 425 -28.99 -10.80 31.92
N ILE A 426 -29.56 -11.74 31.16
CA ILE A 426 -30.77 -11.50 30.36
C ILE A 426 -31.95 -11.15 31.24
N LEU A 427 -32.18 -11.89 32.34
CA LEU A 427 -33.23 -11.59 33.29
C LEU A 427 -33.08 -10.19 33.92
N ASP A 428 -31.84 -9.82 34.24
CA ASP A 428 -31.48 -8.54 34.87
C ASP A 428 -31.58 -7.34 33.90
N LEU A 429 -31.67 -7.56 32.59
CA LEU A 429 -32.04 -6.50 31.65
C LEU A 429 -33.39 -5.86 31.98
N GLY A 430 -34.24 -6.58 32.68
CA GLY A 430 -35.53 -6.05 33.18
C GLY A 430 -36.53 -5.70 32.08
N ILE A 431 -36.35 -6.22 30.85
CA ILE A 431 -37.27 -5.94 29.74
C ILE A 431 -38.63 -6.53 30.06
N GLU A 432 -39.66 -5.69 30.17
CA GLU A 432 -41.02 -6.08 30.53
C GLU A 432 -41.62 -7.05 29.50
N HIS A 433 -42.20 -8.15 29.98
CA HIS A 433 -42.93 -9.14 29.18
C HIS A 433 -44.10 -9.72 29.95
N VAL A 434 -45.26 -9.05 29.87
CA VAL A 434 -46.48 -9.47 30.62
C VAL A 434 -47.03 -10.83 30.18
N GLY A 435 -46.66 -11.33 29.02
CA GLY A 435 -47.02 -12.67 28.53
C GLY A 435 -46.10 -13.78 29.05
N ASN A 436 -45.11 -13.47 29.87
CA ASN A 436 -44.20 -14.43 30.48
C ASN A 436 -44.51 -14.55 32.00
N SER A 437 -44.41 -15.74 32.54
CA SER A 437 -44.61 -16.01 33.97
C SER A 437 -43.70 -15.21 34.91
N TRP A 438 -42.59 -14.68 34.39
CA TRP A 438 -41.62 -13.88 35.13
C TRP A 438 -41.85 -12.37 34.99
N ASN A 439 -42.90 -11.96 34.23
CA ASN A 439 -43.14 -10.55 33.82
C ASN A 439 -41.93 -9.84 33.18
N ARG A 440 -40.95 -10.59 32.70
CA ARG A 440 -39.74 -10.12 32.08
C ARG A 440 -39.31 -11.06 30.96
N VAL A 441 -38.50 -10.58 30.05
CA VAL A 441 -37.83 -11.41 29.04
C VAL A 441 -36.84 -12.34 29.75
N THR A 442 -36.92 -13.63 29.43
CA THR A 442 -36.05 -14.68 29.94
C THR A 442 -35.53 -15.54 28.81
N VAL A 443 -34.56 -16.38 29.10
CA VAL A 443 -33.99 -17.34 28.13
C VAL A 443 -33.99 -18.74 28.70
N SER A 444 -34.30 -19.71 27.87
CA SER A 444 -34.00 -21.10 28.10
C SER A 444 -32.69 -21.47 27.40
N ILE A 445 -31.84 -22.22 28.07
CA ILE A 445 -30.50 -22.59 27.57
C ILE A 445 -30.32 -24.10 27.70
N GLY A 446 -29.95 -24.72 26.57
CA GLY A 446 -29.49 -26.09 26.56
C GLY A 446 -28.03 -26.14 26.19
N TYR A 447 -27.19 -26.81 26.96
CA TYR A 447 -25.78 -26.94 26.62
C TYR A 447 -25.28 -28.39 26.71
N SER A 448 -24.21 -28.66 26.01
CA SER A 448 -23.46 -29.90 26.12
C SER A 448 -21.98 -29.65 25.92
N ALA A 449 -21.14 -30.47 26.51
CA ALA A 449 -19.69 -30.44 26.35
C ALA A 449 -19.15 -31.85 26.13
N VAL A 450 -18.30 -31.98 25.12
CA VAL A 450 -17.69 -33.27 24.75
C VAL A 450 -16.20 -33.11 24.53
N ILE A 451 -15.42 -34.17 24.67
CA ILE A 451 -14.08 -34.29 24.10
C ILE A 451 -14.23 -35.12 22.83
N PRO A 452 -14.28 -34.49 21.64
CA PRO A 452 -14.64 -35.21 20.44
C PRO A 452 -13.53 -36.17 19.98
N SER A 453 -13.93 -37.30 19.42
CA SER A 453 -13.05 -38.28 18.78
C SER A 453 -13.23 -38.28 17.26
N GLN A 454 -12.37 -39.01 16.53
CA GLN A 454 -12.48 -39.11 15.07
C GLN A 454 -13.77 -39.83 14.61
N SER A 455 -14.36 -40.67 15.46
CA SER A 455 -15.58 -41.38 15.17
C SER A 455 -16.83 -40.55 15.40
N ASP A 456 -16.72 -39.42 16.12
CA ASP A 456 -17.90 -38.62 16.50
C ASP A 456 -18.24 -37.61 15.39
N GLY A 457 -19.54 -37.53 15.08
CA GLY A 457 -20.04 -36.56 14.12
C GLY A 457 -20.28 -35.19 14.78
N GLN A 458 -19.95 -34.11 14.08
CA GLN A 458 -20.20 -32.73 14.51
C GLN A 458 -21.67 -32.48 14.88
N SER A 459 -22.61 -33.09 14.14
CA SER A 459 -24.04 -32.96 14.36
C SER A 459 -24.49 -33.48 15.74
N GLY A 460 -23.75 -34.42 16.36
CA GLY A 460 -24.07 -34.95 17.66
C GLY A 460 -24.08 -33.92 18.77
N LEU A 461 -23.09 -33.02 18.82
CA LEU A 461 -23.02 -31.98 19.85
C LEU A 461 -24.16 -30.96 19.72
N ILE A 462 -24.52 -30.59 18.48
CA ILE A 462 -25.65 -29.68 18.23
C ILE A 462 -26.95 -30.36 18.69
N GLN A 463 -27.15 -31.65 18.39
CA GLN A 463 -28.35 -32.40 18.81
C GLN A 463 -28.47 -32.51 20.33
N LEU A 464 -27.35 -32.70 21.04
CA LEU A 464 -27.34 -32.76 22.51
C LEU A 464 -27.72 -31.42 23.13
N ALA A 465 -27.16 -30.31 22.62
CA ALA A 465 -27.47 -28.95 23.09
C ALA A 465 -28.94 -28.57 22.79
N ASP A 466 -29.46 -28.93 21.61
CA ASP A 466 -30.84 -28.64 21.19
C ASP A 466 -31.86 -29.49 22.04
N ALA A 467 -31.55 -30.76 22.30
CA ALA A 467 -32.34 -31.59 23.17
C ALA A 467 -32.36 -31.08 24.63
N ALA A 468 -31.21 -30.57 25.11
CA ALA A 468 -31.15 -29.93 26.43
C ALA A 468 -31.96 -28.62 26.46
N LEU A 469 -31.96 -27.82 25.38
CA LEU A 469 -32.79 -26.62 25.26
C LEU A 469 -34.30 -26.97 25.29
N TYR A 470 -34.67 -28.02 24.59
CA TYR A 470 -36.06 -28.51 24.64
C TYR A 470 -36.48 -28.90 26.07
N GLU A 471 -35.59 -29.59 26.81
CA GLU A 471 -35.84 -29.94 28.22
C GLU A 471 -35.97 -28.70 29.11
N ALA A 472 -35.11 -27.67 28.90
CA ALA A 472 -35.21 -26.39 29.61
C ALA A 472 -36.59 -25.73 29.38
N LYS A 473 -37.09 -25.74 28.14
CA LYS A 473 -38.41 -25.20 27.80
C LYS A 473 -39.56 -26.01 28.40
N SER A 474 -39.45 -27.34 28.40
CA SER A 474 -40.47 -28.25 28.90
C SER A 474 -40.64 -28.18 30.42
N ARG A 475 -39.55 -27.98 31.16
CA ARG A 475 -39.50 -27.90 32.62
C ARG A 475 -39.88 -26.54 33.19
N GLY A 476 -40.37 -25.62 32.39
CA GLY A 476 -40.91 -24.35 32.85
C GLY A 476 -40.11 -23.12 32.46
N ARG A 477 -39.15 -23.23 31.51
CA ARG A 477 -38.35 -22.11 30.96
C ARG A 477 -37.44 -21.41 31.98
N ASN A 478 -36.80 -20.33 31.58
CA ASN A 478 -35.86 -19.52 32.40
C ASN A 478 -34.85 -20.37 33.16
N ARG A 479 -34.24 -21.35 32.51
CA ARG A 479 -33.30 -22.30 33.12
C ARG A 479 -32.27 -22.81 32.15
N VAL A 480 -31.24 -23.41 32.73
CA VAL A 480 -30.18 -24.12 32.00
C VAL A 480 -30.39 -25.62 32.22
N GLU A 481 -30.31 -26.40 31.16
CA GLU A 481 -30.31 -27.85 31.19
C GLU A 481 -29.13 -28.40 30.38
N THR A 482 -28.73 -29.64 30.68
CA THR A 482 -27.61 -30.29 29.96
C THR A 482 -27.91 -31.75 29.66
N ILE A 483 -27.40 -32.22 28.53
CA ILE A 483 -27.42 -33.65 28.17
C ILE A 483 -26.00 -34.03 27.77
N THR A 484 -25.44 -35.06 28.41
CA THR A 484 -24.03 -35.44 28.29
C THR A 484 -23.78 -36.66 27.41
N SER A 485 -24.80 -37.42 27.04
CA SER A 485 -24.69 -38.61 26.19
C SER A 485 -25.90 -38.84 25.31
N ILE A 486 -25.69 -39.45 24.13
CA ILE A 486 -26.76 -39.81 23.18
C ILE A 486 -27.67 -40.91 23.77
N GLU A 487 -27.17 -41.77 24.67
CA GLU A 487 -27.97 -42.76 25.40
C GLU A 487 -29.00 -42.11 26.34
N GLY A 488 -28.66 -40.97 26.93
CA GLY A 488 -29.61 -40.14 27.71
C GLY A 488 -30.74 -39.55 26.87
N LEU A 489 -30.53 -39.37 25.56
CA LEU A 489 -31.56 -38.92 24.60
C LEU A 489 -32.69 -39.92 24.45
N HIS A 490 -32.41 -41.23 24.49
CA HIS A 490 -33.43 -42.30 24.33
C HIS A 490 -34.29 -42.49 25.56
N HIS A 491 -33.81 -42.13 26.73
CA HIS A 491 -34.55 -42.31 27.98
C HIS A 491 -35.52 -41.15 28.26
N ASN A 492 -35.25 -39.95 27.75
CA ASN A 492 -36.07 -38.75 27.97
C ASN A 492 -37.10 -38.47 26.86
N ILE A 493 -37.02 -39.12 25.69
CA ILE A 493 -37.97 -38.90 24.58
C ILE A 493 -39.16 -39.88 24.66
N GLY A 494 -39.98 -39.75 25.72
CA GLY A 494 -41.24 -40.52 25.87
C GLY A 494 -42.42 -39.95 25.05
N SER A 495 -42.30 -38.88 24.29
CA SER A 495 -43.42 -38.30 23.54
C SER A 495 -43.22 -38.34 22.02
N THR A 496 -44.23 -38.82 21.30
CA THR A 496 -44.33 -38.95 19.84
C THR A 496 -44.07 -37.62 19.10
N THR A 497 -44.29 -36.47 19.74
CA THR A 497 -44.14 -35.14 19.17
C THR A 497 -42.68 -34.72 19.03
N ALA A 498 -41.81 -35.11 19.96
CA ALA A 498 -40.37 -34.86 19.90
C ALA A 498 -39.69 -35.68 18.79
N ARG A 499 -40.14 -36.94 18.62
CA ARG A 499 -39.67 -37.84 17.56
C ARG A 499 -40.01 -37.33 16.18
N ASN A 500 -41.18 -36.75 15.96
CA ASN A 500 -41.61 -36.21 14.66
C ASN A 500 -40.89 -34.90 14.30
N ARG A 501 -40.46 -34.10 15.29
CA ARG A 501 -39.66 -32.89 15.05
C ARG A 501 -38.18 -33.23 14.73
N LEU A 502 -37.63 -34.22 15.41
CA LEU A 502 -36.29 -34.77 15.12
C LEU A 502 -36.19 -35.31 13.68
N VAL A 503 -37.24 -36.05 13.24
CA VAL A 503 -37.33 -36.58 11.86
C VAL A 503 -37.44 -35.43 10.82
N ARG A 504 -38.14 -34.34 11.12
CA ARG A 504 -38.23 -33.17 10.25
C ARG A 504 -36.92 -32.36 10.19
N MET A 505 -36.09 -32.38 11.25
CA MET A 505 -34.77 -31.74 11.26
C MET A 505 -33.71 -32.57 10.52
N LEU A 506 -33.75 -33.90 10.65
CA LEU A 506 -32.89 -34.82 9.93
C LEU A 506 -33.16 -34.81 8.42
N GLY A 507 -34.39 -34.61 7.98
CA GLY A 507 -34.76 -34.49 6.57
C GLY A 507 -34.42 -33.14 5.93
N ARG A 508 -33.97 -32.15 6.70
CA ARG A 508 -33.47 -30.84 6.18
C ARG A 508 -31.95 -30.73 6.10
N ALA A 509 -31.22 -31.71 6.59
CA ALA A 509 -29.75 -31.76 6.53
C ALA A 509 -29.21 -32.53 5.32
N GLU A 510 -30.08 -33.18 4.56
CA GLU A 510 -29.73 -33.95 3.34
C GLU A 510 -30.22 -33.28 2.02
N GLY A 511 -30.68 -32.02 2.07
CA GLY A 511 -31.17 -31.30 0.90
C GLY A 511 -30.42 -29.99 0.62
#